data_766665448e7ce14e6e541f41e9991ace
#
_entry.id   766665448e7ce14e6e541f41e9991ace
#
_cell.length_a   1.000
_cell.length_b   1.000
_cell.length_c   1.000
_cell.angle_alpha   90.00
_cell.angle_beta   90.00
_cell.angle_gamma   90.00
#
_symmetry.space_group_name_H-M   'P 1'
#
loop_
_entity.id
_entity.type
_entity.pdbx_description
1 polymer ?
#
loop_
_entity_poly.entity_id
_entity_poly.type
_entity_poly.pdbx_seq_one_letter_code
_entity_poly.pdbx_strand_id
1 'polypeptide(L)'
;MKPESRSIMSTERKCFAHLTKGIRQRWCAHALAIAVALAVIVPQTAQAQHYTESVLCSFAGVPDGTEPLFSGAIRDPAGNLYGTTYSGGASNYGTVFKVDTSGNETVLYSFTGRADGRTPYAGLVRDPAGRLYGTTYNGGLRSAMCTSGCGVVFEVDANGDEKVLHRFTGGTDGALPIGGLIRDVAGNLYGTTQMGGPSGAGTVFKLDATGVETVLYSFAGVPDGQYPFAGLIRDSVGNFYGTTSNGGAIGYGTVFKLDAAGHETVLYSFTGGSDGGSPQAPLLRDNNGNLYGTTFVGGANYGVGTVFKVDASGNETVLHNFAGNDGKYPEAGLIRDSQGNLYGSALQGGPADNFGGNVFKISRQGTWSVLYNFTGGADGGNPAGGLLMDSAGNLYGTTASGGVSGRGTVFKLAP
;
A
#
# COMPACT_ATOMS: atom_id res chain seq x y z
N MET A 1 28.71 -56.10 38.12
CA MET A 1 30.07 -56.17 38.63
C MET A 1 30.63 -54.73 38.59
N LYS A 2 30.74 -54.11 39.73
CA LYS A 2 31.69 -53.04 40.07
C LYS A 2 33.05 -53.73 40.24
N PRO A 3 34.23 -53.06 40.23
CA PRO A 3 34.52 -51.92 41.10
C PRO A 3 35.38 -50.82 40.45
N GLU A 4 35.32 -49.57 40.97
CA GLU A 4 36.23 -48.95 41.94
C GLU A 4 37.59 -48.51 41.34
N SER A 5 38.10 -47.36 41.51
CA SER A 5 38.22 -46.29 42.46
C SER A 5 39.69 -45.78 42.51
N ARG A 6 39.86 -44.52 42.96
CA ARG A 6 41.01 -43.85 43.58
C ARG A 6 41.78 -42.87 42.68
N SER A 7 41.69 -41.57 42.94
CA SER A 7 42.23 -40.71 44.06
C SER A 7 43.69 -40.87 44.39
N ILE A 8 44.43 -39.80 44.19
CA ILE A 8 45.61 -39.38 45.05
C ILE A 8 45.92 -37.94 44.53
N MET A 9 45.62 -36.91 45.15
CA MET A 9 46.09 -36.17 46.35
C MET A 9 47.58 -35.89 46.39
N SER A 10 47.90 -34.61 46.41
CA SER A 10 48.67 -33.84 47.35
C SER A 10 50.19 -33.61 47.16
N THR A 11 50.51 -32.38 47.45
CA THR A 11 51.69 -31.81 48.08
C THR A 11 52.91 -31.60 47.16
N GLU A 12 53.54 -30.46 47.11
CA GLU A 12 54.23 -29.79 48.17
C GLU A 12 54.52 -28.32 47.94
N ARG A 13 54.55 -27.64 49.03
CA ARG A 13 54.94 -26.27 49.30
C ARG A 13 56.44 -26.08 49.28
N LYS A 14 56.81 -24.82 49.07
CA LYS A 14 57.89 -24.07 49.79
C LYS A 14 59.14 -23.70 49.00
N CYS A 15 59.48 -22.45 49.29
CA CYS A 15 60.75 -21.73 49.25
C CYS A 15 61.22 -21.22 47.92
N PHE A 16 61.44 -19.94 47.70
CA PHE A 16 62.36 -19.06 48.43
C PHE A 16 62.01 -17.59 48.28
N ALA A 17 62.04 -16.87 49.37
CA ALA A 17 62.05 -15.42 49.41
C ALA A 17 63.50 -14.93 49.21
N HIS A 18 63.56 -13.76 48.64
CA HIS A 18 64.53 -12.66 48.77
C HIS A 18 65.16 -12.11 47.49
N LEU A 19 65.22 -10.79 47.52
CA LEU A 19 65.93 -9.85 46.67
C LEU A 19 65.16 -9.49 45.38
N THR A 20 64.78 -8.23 45.09
CA THR A 20 65.37 -6.94 45.51
C THR A 20 64.31 -5.83 45.27
N LYS A 21 64.30 -4.91 46.21
CA LYS A 21 63.62 -3.58 46.04
C LYS A 21 64.29 -2.82 44.89
N GLY A 22 63.47 -2.29 44.00
CA GLY A 22 64.02 -1.23 43.18
C GLY A 22 63.57 -1.20 41.73
N ILE A 23 62.32 -1.56 41.34
CA ILE A 23 61.71 -1.13 40.11
C ILE A 23 60.16 -1.23 40.28
N ARG A 24 59.65 -0.39 41.13
CA ARG A 24 58.21 -0.19 41.25
C ARG A 24 57.96 1.31 41.21
N GLN A 25 57.84 1.90 40.02
CA GLN A 25 57.16 3.22 39.90
C GLN A 25 56.97 3.74 38.48
N ARG A 26 57.11 2.91 37.43
CA ARG A 26 56.91 3.43 36.06
C ARG A 26 56.00 2.61 35.15
N TRP A 27 55.25 1.63 35.65
CA TRP A 27 54.36 0.77 34.81
C TRP A 27 52.90 0.83 35.21
N CYS A 28 52.50 1.64 36.20
CA CYS A 28 51.06 1.79 36.55
C CYS A 28 50.30 2.90 35.85
N ALA A 29 50.97 3.72 35.00
CA ALA A 29 50.31 4.82 34.32
C ALA A 29 49.87 4.52 32.85
N HIS A 30 50.32 3.38 32.30
CA HIS A 30 49.95 3.00 30.93
C HIS A 30 48.97 1.82 30.84
N ALA A 31 48.70 1.11 31.90
CA ALA A 31 47.73 0.02 31.94
C ALA A 31 46.29 0.47 32.24
N LEU A 32 46.11 1.72 32.72
CA LEU A 32 44.79 2.27 33.04
C LEU A 32 44.16 3.03 31.83
N ALA A 33 44.96 3.34 30.82
CA ALA A 33 44.47 4.04 29.63
C ALA A 33 43.96 3.11 28.52
N ILE A 34 44.23 1.81 28.58
CA ILE A 34 43.79 0.81 27.60
C ILE A 34 42.51 0.10 28.04
N ALA A 35 42.15 0.14 29.32
CA ALA A 35 40.95 -0.51 29.86
C ALA A 35 39.67 0.36 29.73
N VAL A 36 39.80 1.64 29.35
CA VAL A 36 38.64 2.55 29.17
C VAL A 36 38.21 2.68 27.70
N ALA A 37 38.98 2.19 26.75
CA ALA A 37 38.64 2.25 25.33
C ALA A 37 37.92 0.98 24.78
N LEU A 38 37.65 -0.01 25.64
CA LEU A 38 36.79 -1.17 25.35
C LEU A 38 35.45 -1.08 26.05
N ALA A 39 34.93 0.16 26.21
CA ALA A 39 33.55 0.38 26.59
C ALA A 39 32.67 0.07 25.36
N VAL A 40 32.22 -1.17 25.34
CA VAL A 40 30.86 -1.54 25.00
C VAL A 40 30.37 -0.89 23.71
N ILE A 41 30.85 -1.41 22.58
CA ILE A 41 29.90 -1.59 21.46
C ILE A 41 28.99 -2.76 21.90
N VAL A 42 28.03 -2.49 22.78
CA VAL A 42 26.81 -3.29 22.81
C VAL A 42 26.21 -3.08 21.43
N PRO A 43 26.07 -4.11 20.58
CA PRO A 43 25.19 -3.96 19.45
C PRO A 43 23.86 -3.53 20.07
N GLN A 44 23.40 -2.33 19.78
CA GLN A 44 21.99 -2.03 19.94
C GLN A 44 21.32 -3.10 19.07
N THR A 45 20.89 -4.18 19.67
CA THR A 45 19.86 -5.02 19.09
C THR A 45 18.76 -4.02 18.79
N ALA A 46 18.57 -3.75 17.50
CA ALA A 46 17.42 -2.98 17.06
C ALA A 46 16.23 -3.72 17.69
N GLN A 47 15.65 -3.14 18.74
CA GLN A 47 14.39 -3.64 19.26
C GLN A 47 13.46 -3.60 18.06
N ALA A 48 12.93 -4.75 17.69
CA ALA A 48 11.89 -4.85 16.68
C ALA A 48 10.82 -3.85 17.13
N GLN A 49 10.59 -2.80 16.33
CA GLN A 49 9.64 -1.75 16.65
C GLN A 49 8.28 -2.43 16.63
N HIS A 50 7.73 -2.73 17.80
CA HIS A 50 6.43 -3.37 17.96
C HIS A 50 5.37 -2.31 17.75
N TYR A 51 4.72 -2.36 16.58
CA TYR A 51 3.54 -1.55 16.33
C TYR A 51 2.36 -2.10 17.15
N THR A 52 1.65 -1.19 17.81
CA THR A 52 0.41 -1.49 18.55
C THR A 52 -0.77 -1.14 17.66
N GLU A 53 -1.62 -2.13 17.40
CA GLU A 53 -2.84 -1.95 16.63
C GLU A 53 -3.97 -1.41 17.53
N SER A 54 -4.83 -0.57 16.94
CA SER A 54 -6.12 -0.18 17.48
C SER A 54 -7.15 -0.01 16.37
N VAL A 55 -8.30 -0.66 16.52
CA VAL A 55 -9.46 -0.45 15.65
C VAL A 55 -10.08 0.90 15.98
N LEU A 56 -10.12 1.81 15.00
CA LEU A 56 -10.77 3.11 15.13
C LEU A 56 -12.27 3.01 14.88
N CYS A 57 -12.66 2.19 13.90
CA CYS A 57 -14.04 1.95 13.53
C CYS A 57 -14.20 0.52 13.00
N SER A 58 -15.33 -0.14 13.32
CA SER A 58 -15.74 -1.42 12.74
C SER A 58 -17.06 -1.23 12.01
N PHE A 59 -17.08 -1.55 10.72
CA PHE A 59 -18.29 -1.43 9.91
C PHE A 59 -19.32 -2.49 10.28
N ALA A 60 -20.60 -2.08 10.36
CA ALA A 60 -21.70 -2.94 10.81
C ALA A 60 -22.57 -3.48 9.66
N GLY A 61 -22.42 -2.98 8.45
CA GLY A 61 -23.29 -3.30 7.32
C GLY A 61 -24.42 -2.27 7.19
N VAL A 62 -25.54 -2.64 6.56
CA VAL A 62 -26.65 -1.72 6.32
C VAL A 62 -27.23 -1.18 7.63
N PRO A 63 -27.41 0.16 7.78
CA PRO A 63 -27.20 1.25 6.81
C PRO A 63 -25.76 1.77 6.72
N ASP A 64 -24.87 1.26 7.50
CA ASP A 64 -23.44 1.52 7.52
C ASP A 64 -22.72 0.91 6.28
N GLY A 65 -21.42 1.15 6.13
CA GLY A 65 -20.63 0.57 5.07
C GLY A 65 -20.20 -0.87 5.32
N THR A 66 -19.71 -1.55 4.27
CA THR A 66 -19.01 -2.82 4.37
C THR A 66 -17.90 -2.92 3.34
N GLU A 67 -16.87 -3.70 3.66
CA GLU A 67 -15.77 -3.99 2.71
C GLU A 67 -15.11 -2.72 2.17
N PRO A 68 -14.42 -1.93 3.00
CA PRO A 68 -13.58 -0.85 2.51
C PRO A 68 -12.37 -1.46 1.80
N LEU A 69 -12.55 -1.81 0.52
CA LEU A 69 -11.53 -2.44 -0.32
C LEU A 69 -10.44 -1.41 -0.65
N PHE A 70 -9.82 -1.41 -1.77
CA PHE A 70 -8.69 -0.60 -2.23
C PHE A 70 -8.75 0.92 -1.91
N SER A 71 -9.72 1.33 -1.13
CA SER A 71 -9.99 2.71 -0.73
C SER A 71 -9.06 3.17 0.38
N GLY A 72 -7.75 3.21 0.18
CA GLY A 72 -6.89 3.82 1.19
C GLY A 72 -7.54 5.09 1.76
N ALA A 73 -7.59 5.21 3.09
CA ALA A 73 -8.18 6.38 3.73
C ALA A 73 -7.35 7.64 3.42
N ILE A 74 -8.01 8.77 3.21
CA ILE A 74 -7.36 10.09 3.21
C ILE A 74 -7.63 10.80 4.54
N ARG A 75 -6.74 11.71 4.94
CA ARG A 75 -6.82 12.41 6.23
C ARG A 75 -6.88 13.91 6.02
N ASP A 76 -7.80 14.58 6.72
CA ASP A 76 -7.84 16.04 6.74
C ASP A 76 -6.88 16.63 7.79
N PRO A 77 -6.64 17.96 7.79
CA PRO A 77 -5.78 18.60 8.78
C PRO A 77 -6.28 18.48 10.23
N ALA A 78 -7.58 18.26 10.45
CA ALA A 78 -8.16 18.02 11.77
C ALA A 78 -7.95 16.59 12.27
N GLY A 79 -7.48 15.70 11.39
CA GLY A 79 -7.22 14.30 11.73
C GLY A 79 -8.35 13.33 11.39
N ASN A 80 -9.45 13.79 10.81
CA ASN A 80 -10.53 12.92 10.38
C ASN A 80 -10.08 12.10 9.15
N LEU A 81 -10.55 10.86 9.08
CA LEU A 81 -10.30 9.94 7.97
C LEU A 81 -11.54 9.86 7.07
N TYR A 82 -11.32 9.76 5.77
CA TYR A 82 -12.37 9.63 4.76
C TYR A 82 -12.06 8.48 3.82
N GLY A 83 -13.05 7.74 3.41
CA GLY A 83 -12.91 6.62 2.48
C GLY A 83 -14.22 6.20 1.86
N THR A 84 -14.19 5.11 1.13
CA THR A 84 -15.37 4.49 0.52
C THR A 84 -15.51 3.05 1.00
N THR A 85 -16.72 2.52 0.97
CA THR A 85 -16.99 1.10 1.15
C THR A 85 -17.59 0.51 -0.13
N TYR A 86 -17.15 -0.69 -0.50
CA TYR A 86 -17.60 -1.38 -1.72
C TYR A 86 -19.11 -1.68 -1.69
N SER A 87 -19.64 -2.07 -0.54
CA SER A 87 -21.04 -2.37 -0.31
C SER A 87 -21.52 -1.76 1.01
N GLY A 88 -22.75 -2.04 1.43
CA GLY A 88 -23.39 -1.36 2.55
C GLY A 88 -24.08 -0.06 2.13
N GLY A 89 -24.33 0.79 3.11
CA GLY A 89 -25.18 1.97 2.93
C GLY A 89 -26.67 1.62 2.79
N ALA A 90 -27.53 2.62 2.70
CA ALA A 90 -29.00 2.45 2.68
C ALA A 90 -29.52 1.53 1.57
N SER A 91 -28.83 1.42 0.44
CA SER A 91 -29.20 0.61 -0.73
C SER A 91 -28.26 -0.57 -1.00
N ASN A 92 -27.28 -0.78 -0.14
CA ASN A 92 -26.24 -1.82 -0.26
C ASN A 92 -25.39 -1.70 -1.55
N TYR A 93 -25.12 -0.47 -2.00
CA TYR A 93 -24.28 -0.19 -3.18
C TYR A 93 -23.01 0.60 -2.85
N GLY A 94 -22.67 0.66 -1.57
CA GLY A 94 -21.48 1.32 -1.07
C GLY A 94 -21.74 2.72 -0.54
N THR A 95 -20.73 3.26 0.16
CA THR A 95 -20.83 4.56 0.83
C THR A 95 -19.58 5.40 0.61
N VAL A 96 -19.71 6.70 0.88
CA VAL A 96 -18.61 7.59 1.25
C VAL A 96 -18.74 7.83 2.75
N PHE A 97 -17.69 7.59 3.52
CA PHE A 97 -17.70 7.70 4.98
C PHE A 97 -16.64 8.67 5.51
N LYS A 98 -16.87 9.13 6.73
CA LYS A 98 -15.92 9.86 7.57
C LYS A 98 -15.77 9.15 8.91
N VAL A 99 -14.54 9.00 9.41
CA VAL A 99 -14.27 8.62 10.82
C VAL A 99 -13.58 9.79 11.49
N ASP A 100 -14.16 10.31 12.57
CA ASP A 100 -13.58 11.41 13.33
C ASP A 100 -12.42 10.94 14.24
N THR A 101 -11.74 11.88 14.88
CA THR A 101 -10.61 11.58 15.76
C THR A 101 -10.99 10.82 17.04
N SER A 102 -12.29 10.72 17.35
CA SER A 102 -12.83 9.94 18.45
C SER A 102 -13.25 8.53 18.02
N GLY A 103 -13.13 8.21 16.70
CA GLY A 103 -13.52 6.93 16.14
C GLY A 103 -15.01 6.84 15.74
N ASN A 104 -15.75 7.96 15.78
CA ASN A 104 -17.15 7.95 15.34
C ASN A 104 -17.21 7.96 13.80
N GLU A 105 -17.87 6.97 13.25
CA GLU A 105 -18.15 6.88 11.81
C GLU A 105 -19.42 7.69 11.47
N THR A 106 -19.41 8.30 10.31
CA THR A 106 -20.52 9.00 9.69
C THR A 106 -20.58 8.65 8.22
N VAL A 107 -21.68 8.09 7.76
CA VAL A 107 -21.97 7.93 6.33
C VAL A 107 -22.29 9.31 5.75
N LEU A 108 -21.40 9.81 4.88
CA LEU A 108 -21.63 11.08 4.18
C LEU A 108 -22.57 10.92 3.01
N TYR A 109 -22.42 9.82 2.25
CA TYR A 109 -23.27 9.49 1.12
C TYR A 109 -23.45 7.98 0.97
N SER A 110 -24.66 7.55 0.58
CA SER A 110 -25.01 6.16 0.26
C SER A 110 -25.43 6.05 -1.20
N PHE A 111 -24.66 5.33 -2.00
CA PHE A 111 -24.98 5.13 -3.42
C PHE A 111 -26.28 4.35 -3.61
N THR A 112 -27.07 4.74 -4.61
CA THR A 112 -28.37 4.10 -4.92
C THR A 112 -28.27 3.01 -5.98
N GLY A 113 -27.11 2.87 -6.61
CA GLY A 113 -26.87 1.88 -7.65
C GLY A 113 -27.46 2.22 -9.02
N ARG A 114 -27.88 3.48 -9.19
CA ARG A 114 -28.51 3.99 -10.40
C ARG A 114 -27.57 4.93 -11.17
N ALA A 115 -28.05 6.14 -11.46
CA ALA A 115 -27.30 7.16 -12.20
C ALA A 115 -26.15 7.77 -11.40
N ASP A 116 -26.19 7.68 -10.08
CA ASP A 116 -25.19 8.12 -9.12
C ASP A 116 -24.00 7.15 -8.96
N GLY A 117 -24.09 5.96 -9.54
CA GLY A 117 -23.05 4.95 -9.45
C GLY A 117 -23.31 3.91 -8.36
N ARG A 118 -22.40 2.95 -8.24
CA ARG A 118 -22.36 1.91 -7.21
C ARG A 118 -21.00 1.28 -7.12
N THR A 119 -20.74 0.58 -6.02
CA THR A 119 -19.49 -0.12 -5.78
C THR A 119 -18.27 0.80 -5.97
N PRO A 120 -18.12 1.87 -5.17
CA PRO A 120 -16.90 2.66 -5.19
C PRO A 120 -15.75 1.77 -4.72
N TYR A 121 -14.71 1.67 -5.53
CA TYR A 121 -13.62 0.72 -5.34
C TYR A 121 -12.37 1.43 -4.84
N ALA A 122 -12.11 2.64 -5.32
CA ALA A 122 -10.92 3.40 -5.07
C ALA A 122 -11.04 4.39 -3.92
N GLY A 123 -9.90 4.85 -3.44
CA GLY A 123 -9.79 5.95 -2.50
C GLY A 123 -10.24 7.29 -3.08
N LEU A 124 -10.40 8.25 -2.19
CA LEU A 124 -10.87 9.60 -2.49
C LEU A 124 -9.70 10.56 -2.69
N VAL A 125 -9.93 11.65 -3.42
CA VAL A 125 -9.12 12.86 -3.32
C VAL A 125 -9.97 13.98 -2.74
N ARG A 126 -9.32 14.86 -1.94
CA ARG A 126 -9.99 15.97 -1.26
C ARG A 126 -9.42 17.30 -1.74
N ASP A 127 -10.28 18.27 -2.01
CA ASP A 127 -9.83 19.61 -2.33
C ASP A 127 -9.69 20.49 -1.07
N PRO A 128 -9.10 21.71 -1.21
CA PRO A 128 -8.96 22.62 -0.07
C PRO A 128 -10.28 23.11 0.56
N ALA A 129 -11.40 23.05 -0.21
CA ALA A 129 -12.72 23.39 0.28
C ALA A 129 -13.40 22.23 1.04
N GLY A 130 -12.78 21.05 1.04
CA GLY A 130 -13.28 19.88 1.73
C GLY A 130 -14.13 18.94 0.90
N ARG A 131 -14.33 19.22 -0.40
CA ARG A 131 -15.05 18.36 -1.30
C ARG A 131 -14.25 17.10 -1.59
N LEU A 132 -14.93 15.98 -1.67
CA LEU A 132 -14.39 14.65 -1.89
C LEU A 132 -14.71 14.21 -3.33
N TYR A 133 -13.73 13.69 -4.04
CA TYR A 133 -13.88 13.20 -5.41
C TYR A 133 -13.47 11.73 -5.45
N GLY A 134 -14.22 10.93 -6.19
CA GLY A 134 -13.96 9.50 -6.36
C GLY A 134 -14.59 8.94 -7.61
N THR A 135 -14.45 7.63 -7.76
CA THR A 135 -15.04 6.85 -8.85
C THR A 135 -15.89 5.73 -8.30
N THR A 136 -16.93 5.35 -9.04
CA THR A 136 -17.64 4.10 -8.82
C THR A 136 -17.34 3.14 -9.96
N TYR A 137 -17.08 1.88 -9.63
CA TYR A 137 -16.77 0.84 -10.63
C TYR A 137 -17.97 0.55 -11.54
N ASN A 138 -19.17 0.54 -10.98
CA ASN A 138 -20.42 0.26 -11.69
C ASN A 138 -21.45 1.39 -11.49
N GLY A 139 -22.66 1.21 -12.03
CA GLY A 139 -23.71 2.22 -12.05
C GLY A 139 -23.51 3.21 -13.19
N GLY A 140 -24.26 4.31 -13.19
CA GLY A 140 -24.26 5.25 -14.32
C GLY A 140 -24.93 4.69 -15.56
N LEU A 141 -24.35 4.93 -16.74
CA LEU A 141 -24.84 4.43 -18.03
C LEU A 141 -24.50 2.94 -18.19
N ARG A 142 -25.34 2.23 -18.95
CA ARG A 142 -25.15 0.81 -19.26
C ARG A 142 -24.83 0.64 -20.74
N SER A 143 -23.96 -0.33 -21.03
CA SER A 143 -23.66 -0.76 -22.39
C SER A 143 -23.50 -2.29 -22.45
N ALA A 144 -23.30 -2.83 -23.65
CA ALA A 144 -23.00 -4.25 -23.80
C ALA A 144 -21.74 -4.70 -23.05
N MET A 145 -20.76 -3.79 -22.90
CA MET A 145 -19.51 -4.04 -22.19
C MET A 145 -19.70 -4.02 -20.66
N CYS A 146 -20.58 -3.16 -20.14
CA CYS A 146 -20.79 -2.92 -18.71
C CYS A 146 -22.29 -2.94 -18.38
N THR A 147 -22.88 -4.14 -18.38
CA THR A 147 -24.33 -4.37 -18.15
C THR A 147 -24.80 -3.92 -16.77
N SER A 148 -23.87 -3.86 -15.80
CA SER A 148 -24.11 -3.35 -14.45
C SER A 148 -23.93 -1.83 -14.33
N GLY A 149 -23.62 -1.15 -15.43
CA GLY A 149 -23.24 0.26 -15.51
C GLY A 149 -21.74 0.42 -15.68
N CYS A 150 -21.33 1.45 -16.42
CA CYS A 150 -19.93 1.65 -16.82
C CYS A 150 -19.13 2.49 -15.83
N GLY A 151 -19.76 2.89 -14.72
CA GLY A 151 -19.14 3.68 -13.67
C GLY A 151 -19.29 5.19 -13.87
N VAL A 152 -18.97 5.92 -12.80
CA VAL A 152 -19.02 7.39 -12.80
C VAL A 152 -17.81 7.99 -12.10
N VAL A 153 -17.57 9.28 -12.37
CA VAL A 153 -16.76 10.17 -11.50
C VAL A 153 -17.75 11.02 -10.72
N PHE A 154 -17.58 11.11 -9.39
CA PHE A 154 -18.47 11.84 -8.50
C PHE A 154 -17.74 12.84 -7.63
N GLU A 155 -18.48 13.82 -7.11
CA GLU A 155 -18.10 14.75 -6.05
C GLU A 155 -19.09 14.59 -4.89
N VAL A 156 -18.62 14.58 -3.64
CA VAL A 156 -19.44 14.71 -2.44
C VAL A 156 -18.97 15.94 -1.68
N ASP A 157 -19.86 16.87 -1.41
CA ASP A 157 -19.52 18.08 -0.67
C ASP A 157 -19.52 17.88 0.86
N ALA A 158 -19.22 18.94 1.61
CA ALA A 158 -19.16 18.89 3.06
C ALA A 158 -20.53 18.64 3.73
N ASN A 159 -21.65 18.83 3.02
CA ASN A 159 -23.01 18.56 3.50
C ASN A 159 -23.46 17.13 3.20
N GLY A 160 -22.68 16.39 2.40
CA GLY A 160 -23.01 15.06 1.92
C GLY A 160 -23.82 15.06 0.60
N ASP A 161 -23.94 16.23 -0.05
CA ASP A 161 -24.62 16.30 -1.34
C ASP A 161 -23.70 15.73 -2.44
N GLU A 162 -24.18 14.70 -3.12
CA GLU A 162 -23.47 14.06 -4.24
C GLU A 162 -23.80 14.72 -5.58
N LYS A 163 -22.79 14.84 -6.42
CA LYS A 163 -22.89 15.28 -7.79
C LYS A 163 -22.09 14.36 -8.72
N VAL A 164 -22.77 13.77 -9.70
CA VAL A 164 -22.08 13.06 -10.79
C VAL A 164 -21.41 14.07 -11.71
N LEU A 165 -20.09 13.97 -11.86
CA LEU A 165 -19.30 14.81 -12.74
C LEU A 165 -19.22 14.25 -14.16
N HIS A 166 -19.08 12.91 -14.29
CA HIS A 166 -19.02 12.21 -15.57
C HIS A 166 -19.62 10.80 -15.45
N ARG A 167 -20.28 10.32 -16.49
CA ARG A 167 -20.82 8.96 -16.64
C ARG A 167 -20.17 8.30 -17.83
N PHE A 168 -19.36 7.28 -17.59
CA PHE A 168 -18.73 6.53 -18.66
C PHE A 168 -19.77 5.79 -19.50
N THR A 169 -19.53 5.73 -20.82
CA THR A 169 -20.46 5.09 -21.78
C THR A 169 -20.09 3.65 -22.08
N GLY A 170 -18.86 3.24 -21.76
CA GLY A 170 -18.29 1.96 -22.18
C GLY A 170 -17.84 1.95 -23.64
N GLY A 171 -17.75 3.12 -24.25
CA GLY A 171 -17.23 3.35 -25.59
C GLY A 171 -15.78 3.83 -25.58
N THR A 172 -15.50 4.85 -26.37
CA THR A 172 -14.16 5.43 -26.50
C THR A 172 -13.70 6.19 -25.26
N ASP A 173 -14.64 6.67 -24.44
CA ASP A 173 -14.39 7.37 -23.16
C ASP A 173 -13.95 6.44 -22.01
N GLY A 174 -14.09 5.13 -22.18
CA GLY A 174 -13.71 4.15 -21.16
C GLY A 174 -14.88 3.54 -20.41
N ALA A 175 -14.57 2.63 -19.49
CA ALA A 175 -15.52 1.94 -18.62
C ALA A 175 -14.84 1.39 -17.38
N LEU A 176 -15.61 1.21 -16.30
CA LEU A 176 -15.19 0.56 -15.08
C LEU A 176 -13.95 1.25 -14.46
N PRO A 177 -14.05 2.52 -14.05
CA PRO A 177 -12.96 3.23 -13.39
C PRO A 177 -12.73 2.61 -12.00
N ILE A 178 -11.63 1.89 -11.86
CA ILE A 178 -11.28 1.16 -10.64
C ILE A 178 -10.17 1.85 -9.86
N GLY A 179 -9.27 2.57 -10.55
CA GLY A 179 -8.17 3.30 -9.94
C GLY A 179 -8.61 4.61 -9.28
N GLY A 180 -7.86 5.02 -8.25
CA GLY A 180 -8.07 6.32 -7.59
C GLY A 180 -7.76 7.49 -8.51
N LEU A 181 -8.40 8.62 -8.22
CA LEU A 181 -8.16 9.88 -8.94
C LEU A 181 -6.93 10.60 -8.37
N ILE A 182 -6.30 11.41 -9.23
CA ILE A 182 -5.42 12.51 -8.79
C ILE A 182 -6.01 13.84 -9.26
N ARG A 183 -5.75 14.89 -8.48
CA ARG A 183 -6.26 16.24 -8.76
C ARG A 183 -5.12 17.23 -8.89
N ASP A 184 -5.12 18.06 -9.93
CA ASP A 184 -4.14 19.15 -10.07
C ASP A 184 -4.60 20.46 -9.40
N VAL A 185 -3.69 21.44 -9.37
CA VAL A 185 -3.97 22.77 -8.77
C VAL A 185 -5.05 23.55 -9.51
N ALA A 186 -5.30 23.25 -10.80
CA ALA A 186 -6.35 23.86 -11.59
C ALA A 186 -7.73 23.20 -11.36
N GLY A 187 -7.78 22.11 -10.59
CA GLY A 187 -8.99 21.37 -10.28
C GLY A 187 -9.32 20.27 -11.27
N ASN A 188 -8.47 20.00 -12.26
CA ASN A 188 -8.67 18.86 -13.14
C ASN A 188 -8.44 17.55 -12.39
N LEU A 189 -9.25 16.54 -12.69
CA LEU A 189 -9.14 15.18 -12.19
C LEU A 189 -8.56 14.30 -13.29
N TYR A 190 -7.72 13.34 -12.89
CA TYR A 190 -7.13 12.37 -13.80
C TYR A 190 -7.28 10.98 -13.20
N GLY A 191 -7.57 10.00 -14.05
CA GLY A 191 -7.76 8.62 -13.61
C GLY A 191 -7.59 7.64 -14.77
N THR A 192 -7.88 6.39 -14.48
CA THR A 192 -7.85 5.28 -15.43
C THR A 192 -9.20 4.58 -15.48
N THR A 193 -9.54 4.00 -16.61
CA THR A 193 -10.64 3.06 -16.73
C THR A 193 -10.09 1.68 -17.06
N GLN A 194 -10.57 0.63 -16.38
CA GLN A 194 -10.11 -0.73 -16.62
C GLN A 194 -10.42 -1.21 -18.04
N MET A 195 -11.56 -0.82 -18.57
CA MET A 195 -12.06 -1.24 -19.90
C MET A 195 -12.45 -0.03 -20.73
N GLY A 196 -12.91 -0.28 -21.96
CA GLY A 196 -13.26 0.75 -22.92
C GLY A 196 -12.06 1.24 -23.72
N GLY A 197 -12.22 2.34 -24.45
CA GLY A 197 -11.30 2.73 -25.50
C GLY A 197 -11.50 1.89 -26.77
N PRO A 198 -10.84 2.24 -27.89
CA PRO A 198 -11.04 1.56 -29.19
C PRO A 198 -10.75 0.05 -29.16
N SER A 199 -9.81 -0.39 -28.31
CA SER A 199 -9.41 -1.80 -28.16
C SER A 199 -10.05 -2.50 -26.96
N GLY A 200 -10.89 -1.80 -26.18
CA GLY A 200 -11.46 -2.35 -24.94
C GLY A 200 -10.45 -2.57 -23.82
N ALA A 201 -9.22 -2.09 -23.97
CA ALA A 201 -8.08 -2.38 -23.07
C ALA A 201 -7.93 -1.35 -21.94
N GLY A 202 -8.81 -0.35 -21.88
CA GLY A 202 -8.81 0.70 -20.88
C GLY A 202 -8.23 2.02 -21.38
N THR A 203 -8.41 3.07 -20.58
CA THR A 203 -7.99 4.43 -20.93
C THR A 203 -7.30 5.14 -19.77
N VAL A 204 -6.55 6.19 -20.10
CA VAL A 204 -6.20 7.28 -19.18
C VAL A 204 -7.05 8.48 -19.56
N PHE A 205 -7.77 9.07 -18.61
CA PHE A 205 -8.65 10.21 -18.86
C PHE A 205 -8.29 11.42 -17.99
N LYS A 206 -8.70 12.59 -18.48
CA LYS A 206 -8.76 13.85 -17.75
C LYS A 206 -10.21 14.30 -17.71
N LEU A 207 -10.68 14.73 -16.56
CA LEU A 207 -11.91 15.49 -16.39
C LEU A 207 -11.54 16.89 -15.94
N ASP A 208 -11.85 17.90 -16.75
CA ASP A 208 -11.53 19.27 -16.37
C ASP A 208 -12.47 19.81 -15.28
N ALA A 209 -12.14 20.97 -14.72
CA ALA A 209 -12.94 21.58 -13.65
C ALA A 209 -14.37 21.94 -14.06
N THR A 210 -14.70 21.92 -15.37
CA THR A 210 -16.06 22.16 -15.90
C THR A 210 -16.84 20.88 -16.12
N GLY A 211 -16.19 19.71 -15.97
CA GLY A 211 -16.78 18.38 -16.15
C GLY A 211 -16.66 17.85 -17.58
N VAL A 212 -15.79 18.46 -18.41
CA VAL A 212 -15.51 17.94 -19.76
C VAL A 212 -14.44 16.86 -19.67
N GLU A 213 -14.78 15.67 -20.14
CA GLU A 213 -13.87 14.53 -20.21
C GLU A 213 -13.04 14.60 -21.50
N THR A 214 -11.77 14.16 -21.38
CA THR A 214 -10.82 13.99 -22.49
C THR A 214 -10.02 12.73 -22.26
N VAL A 215 -10.03 11.79 -23.20
CA VAL A 215 -9.14 10.64 -23.20
C VAL A 215 -7.74 11.10 -23.56
N LEU A 216 -6.80 10.90 -22.64
CA LEU A 216 -5.38 11.22 -22.84
C LEU A 216 -4.65 10.09 -23.55
N TYR A 217 -5.04 8.86 -23.27
CA TYR A 217 -4.45 7.66 -23.87
C TYR A 217 -5.45 6.50 -23.86
N SER A 218 -5.40 5.64 -24.87
CA SER A 218 -6.20 4.41 -24.97
C SER A 218 -5.26 3.24 -25.17
N PHE A 219 -5.25 2.31 -24.20
CA PHE A 219 -4.41 1.11 -24.27
C PHE A 219 -4.87 0.18 -25.40
N ALA A 220 -3.88 -0.51 -26.02
CA ALA A 220 -4.13 -1.37 -27.16
C ALA A 220 -3.95 -2.88 -26.86
N GLY A 221 -3.47 -3.23 -25.68
CA GLY A 221 -3.07 -4.61 -25.34
C GLY A 221 -1.62 -4.89 -25.72
N VAL A 222 -1.30 -6.16 -25.96
CA VAL A 222 0.08 -6.56 -26.32
C VAL A 222 0.56 -5.89 -27.60
N PRO A 223 1.78 -5.29 -27.65
CA PRO A 223 2.80 -5.20 -26.58
C PRO A 223 2.61 -4.01 -25.62
N ASP A 224 1.61 -3.18 -25.82
CA ASP A 224 1.19 -2.10 -24.95
C ASP A 224 0.57 -2.65 -23.66
N GLY A 225 0.14 -1.77 -22.75
CA GLY A 225 -0.58 -2.15 -21.54
C GLY A 225 -2.04 -2.54 -21.81
N GLN A 226 -2.65 -3.23 -20.85
CA GLN A 226 -4.06 -3.58 -20.85
C GLN A 226 -4.58 -3.64 -19.42
N TYR A 227 -5.81 -3.17 -19.21
CA TYR A 227 -6.48 -3.16 -17.92
C TYR A 227 -5.70 -2.42 -16.83
N PRO A 228 -5.55 -1.08 -16.94
CA PRO A 228 -5.00 -0.27 -15.86
C PRO A 228 -5.93 -0.37 -14.63
N PHE A 229 -5.43 -1.02 -13.59
CA PHE A 229 -6.19 -1.30 -12.37
C PHE A 229 -5.96 -0.20 -11.32
N ALA A 230 -4.79 0.39 -11.33
CA ALA A 230 -4.34 1.36 -10.34
C ALA A 230 -4.60 2.82 -10.76
N GLY A 231 -4.63 3.70 -9.76
CA GLY A 231 -4.56 5.13 -9.98
C GLY A 231 -3.18 5.58 -10.50
N LEU A 232 -3.16 6.79 -11.04
CA LEU A 232 -1.96 7.41 -11.58
C LEU A 232 -1.19 8.16 -10.49
N ILE A 233 0.12 8.33 -10.71
CA ILE A 233 0.91 9.37 -10.05
C ILE A 233 1.41 10.36 -11.11
N ARG A 234 1.69 11.61 -10.70
CA ARG A 234 2.10 12.69 -11.59
C ARG A 234 3.37 13.35 -11.08
N ASP A 235 4.34 13.61 -11.97
CA ASP A 235 5.53 14.38 -11.63
C ASP A 235 5.31 15.90 -11.79
N SER A 236 6.30 16.69 -11.37
CA SER A 236 6.24 18.14 -11.38
C SER A 236 6.24 18.77 -12.79
N VAL A 237 6.63 18.00 -13.81
CA VAL A 237 6.64 18.47 -15.22
C VAL A 237 5.40 17.98 -15.98
N GLY A 238 4.51 17.23 -15.32
CA GLY A 238 3.21 16.85 -15.85
C GLY A 238 3.13 15.47 -16.47
N ASN A 239 4.18 14.64 -16.39
CA ASN A 239 4.10 13.26 -16.82
C ASN A 239 3.30 12.43 -15.81
N PHE A 240 2.56 11.46 -16.30
CA PHE A 240 1.85 10.47 -15.52
C PHE A 240 2.61 9.14 -15.52
N TYR A 241 2.50 8.39 -14.44
CA TYR A 241 3.04 7.04 -14.33
C TYR A 241 1.96 6.15 -13.74
N GLY A 242 1.88 4.93 -14.21
CA GLY A 242 0.91 3.95 -13.74
C GLY A 242 1.33 2.53 -14.09
N THR A 243 0.44 1.60 -13.78
CA THR A 243 0.59 0.18 -14.09
C THR A 243 -0.61 -0.34 -14.85
N THR A 244 -0.40 -1.38 -15.66
CA THR A 244 -1.46 -2.18 -16.24
C THR A 244 -1.36 -3.60 -15.73
N SER A 245 -2.47 -4.25 -15.38
CA SER A 245 -2.45 -5.61 -14.85
C SER A 245 -2.14 -6.67 -15.90
N ASN A 246 -2.38 -6.35 -17.16
CA ASN A 246 -2.16 -7.21 -18.32
C ASN A 246 -1.48 -6.41 -19.44
N GLY A 247 -1.22 -7.06 -20.57
CA GLY A 247 -0.46 -6.45 -21.67
C GLY A 247 1.04 -6.52 -21.43
N GLY A 248 1.80 -5.64 -22.06
CA GLY A 248 3.24 -5.75 -22.11
C GLY A 248 3.69 -6.85 -23.09
N ALA A 249 4.98 -7.18 -23.09
CA ALA A 249 5.56 -8.09 -24.09
C ALA A 249 4.93 -9.49 -24.10
N ILE A 250 4.49 -10.01 -22.94
CA ILE A 250 4.00 -11.38 -22.78
C ILE A 250 2.72 -11.49 -21.92
N GLY A 251 2.04 -10.37 -21.64
CA GLY A 251 0.70 -10.37 -21.04
C GLY A 251 0.63 -10.23 -19.51
N TYR A 252 1.76 -10.06 -18.81
CA TYR A 252 1.80 -9.99 -17.33
C TYR A 252 1.81 -8.56 -16.77
N GLY A 253 1.49 -7.57 -17.61
CA GLY A 253 1.36 -6.18 -17.20
C GLY A 253 2.62 -5.34 -17.38
N THR A 254 2.44 -4.04 -17.18
CA THR A 254 3.49 -3.05 -17.43
C THR A 254 3.60 -2.01 -16.31
N VAL A 255 4.75 -1.36 -16.28
CA VAL A 255 4.92 -0.02 -15.72
C VAL A 255 5.02 0.93 -16.91
N PHE A 256 4.18 1.96 -16.97
CA PHE A 256 4.16 2.91 -18.08
C PHE A 256 4.37 4.35 -17.63
N LYS A 257 4.81 5.18 -18.56
CA LYS A 257 4.85 6.63 -18.48
C LYS A 257 3.99 7.20 -19.60
N LEU A 258 3.15 8.18 -19.29
CA LEU A 258 2.44 9.01 -20.27
C LEU A 258 2.95 10.43 -20.13
N ASP A 259 3.56 10.99 -21.18
CA ASP A 259 4.06 12.36 -21.13
C ASP A 259 2.92 13.40 -21.26
N ALA A 260 3.25 14.66 -21.03
CA ALA A 260 2.28 15.75 -21.10
C ALA A 260 1.70 15.98 -22.53
N ALA A 261 2.32 15.42 -23.57
CA ALA A 261 1.83 15.45 -24.94
C ALA A 261 0.95 14.25 -25.30
N GLY A 262 0.77 13.29 -24.38
CA GLY A 262 -0.03 12.10 -24.56
C GLY A 262 0.71 10.91 -25.20
N HIS A 263 2.06 10.95 -25.24
CA HIS A 263 2.84 9.82 -25.72
C HIS A 263 3.09 8.85 -24.55
N GLU A 264 2.65 7.61 -24.76
CA GLU A 264 2.90 6.51 -23.83
C GLU A 264 4.27 5.88 -24.10
N THR A 265 4.90 5.39 -23.05
CA THR A 265 6.14 4.62 -23.07
C THR A 265 6.05 3.51 -22.02
N VAL A 266 6.17 2.26 -22.45
CA VAL A 266 6.35 1.13 -21.53
C VAL A 266 7.75 1.21 -20.94
N LEU A 267 7.84 1.48 -19.64
CA LEU A 267 9.11 1.53 -18.89
C LEU A 267 9.60 0.13 -18.53
N TYR A 268 8.67 -0.77 -18.20
CA TYR A 268 8.95 -2.16 -17.87
C TYR A 268 7.77 -3.06 -18.21
N SER A 269 8.05 -4.27 -18.73
CA SER A 269 7.07 -5.32 -18.99
C SER A 269 7.36 -6.53 -18.10
N PHE A 270 6.43 -6.87 -17.24
CA PHE A 270 6.56 -8.03 -16.33
C PHE A 270 6.49 -9.35 -17.11
N THR A 271 7.21 -10.36 -16.60
CA THR A 271 7.24 -11.70 -17.21
C THR A 271 6.33 -12.72 -16.52
N GLY A 272 5.78 -12.38 -15.34
CA GLY A 272 5.04 -13.32 -14.51
C GLY A 272 5.93 -14.35 -13.80
N GLY A 273 7.24 -14.27 -14.03
CA GLY A 273 8.26 -15.10 -13.41
C GLY A 273 8.78 -14.53 -12.10
N SER A 274 10.10 -14.54 -11.92
CA SER A 274 10.74 -14.05 -10.68
C SER A 274 10.62 -12.54 -10.46
N ASP A 275 10.35 -11.78 -11.50
CA ASP A 275 10.12 -10.32 -11.48
C ASP A 275 8.70 -9.93 -11.05
N GLY A 276 7.79 -10.91 -10.97
CA GLY A 276 6.39 -10.67 -10.64
C GLY A 276 5.49 -10.49 -11.87
N GLY A 277 4.23 -10.18 -11.63
CA GLY A 277 3.24 -9.96 -12.68
C GLY A 277 1.93 -9.40 -12.13
N SER A 278 1.10 -8.89 -13.03
CA SER A 278 -0.20 -8.31 -12.70
C SER A 278 -0.12 -7.23 -11.60
N PRO A 279 0.63 -6.13 -11.80
CA PRO A 279 0.66 -5.03 -10.85
C PRO A 279 -0.73 -4.36 -10.81
N GLN A 280 -1.31 -4.22 -9.60
CA GLN A 280 -2.65 -3.69 -9.39
C GLN A 280 -2.66 -2.45 -8.49
N ALA A 281 -1.53 -2.13 -7.88
CA ALA A 281 -1.37 -1.02 -6.96
C ALA A 281 -0.85 0.26 -7.64
N PRO A 282 -1.21 1.45 -7.13
CA PRO A 282 -0.58 2.69 -7.56
C PRO A 282 0.90 2.71 -7.23
N LEU A 283 1.67 3.34 -8.11
CA LEU A 283 3.10 3.49 -7.93
C LEU A 283 3.42 4.57 -6.89
N LEU A 284 4.58 4.42 -6.26
CA LEU A 284 5.24 5.46 -5.49
C LEU A 284 6.47 5.93 -6.26
N ARG A 285 6.70 7.25 -6.38
CA ARG A 285 7.88 7.81 -7.04
C ARG A 285 8.76 8.55 -6.06
N ASP A 286 10.07 8.31 -6.09
CA ASP A 286 11.03 9.08 -5.29
C ASP A 286 11.60 10.29 -6.05
N ASN A 287 12.38 11.12 -5.36
CA ASN A 287 12.98 12.33 -5.94
C ASN A 287 14.05 12.02 -7.01
N ASN A 288 14.56 10.80 -7.07
CA ASN A 288 15.51 10.35 -8.09
C ASN A 288 14.80 9.80 -9.35
N GLY A 289 13.46 9.77 -9.33
CA GLY A 289 12.66 9.23 -10.42
C GLY A 289 12.44 7.74 -10.38
N ASN A 290 12.90 7.03 -9.34
CA ASN A 290 12.61 5.61 -9.18
C ASN A 290 11.14 5.42 -8.85
N LEU A 291 10.55 4.38 -9.43
CA LEU A 291 9.18 3.95 -9.23
C LEU A 291 9.18 2.68 -8.37
N TYR A 292 8.31 2.64 -7.37
CA TYR A 292 8.15 1.49 -6.48
C TYR A 292 6.70 1.02 -6.55
N GLY A 293 6.50 -0.28 -6.54
CA GLY A 293 5.17 -0.87 -6.60
C GLY A 293 5.16 -2.31 -6.11
N THR A 294 4.01 -2.94 -6.27
CA THR A 294 3.78 -4.35 -5.93
C THR A 294 3.20 -5.09 -7.11
N THR A 295 3.48 -6.38 -7.21
CA THR A 295 2.83 -7.28 -8.16
C THR A 295 1.94 -8.26 -7.41
N PHE A 296 0.75 -8.54 -7.96
CA PHE A 296 -0.22 -9.44 -7.33
C PHE A 296 0.22 -10.90 -7.42
N VAL A 297 0.87 -11.29 -8.52
CA VAL A 297 1.35 -12.65 -8.77
C VAL A 297 2.82 -12.66 -9.14
N GLY A 298 3.38 -13.85 -9.35
CA GLY A 298 4.78 -14.04 -9.67
C GLY A 298 5.70 -13.88 -8.46
N GLY A 299 6.98 -13.78 -8.71
CA GLY A 299 8.03 -13.81 -7.69
C GLY A 299 8.67 -15.21 -7.56
N ALA A 300 9.87 -15.26 -6.99
CA ALA A 300 10.65 -16.50 -6.86
C ALA A 300 10.00 -17.54 -5.93
N ASN A 301 9.15 -17.11 -4.99
CA ASN A 301 8.54 -17.94 -3.96
C ASN A 301 7.05 -18.09 -4.21
N TYR A 302 6.59 -19.28 -4.60
CA TYR A 302 5.17 -19.64 -4.70
C TYR A 302 4.29 -18.77 -5.62
N GLY A 303 4.85 -17.74 -6.28
CA GLY A 303 4.10 -16.90 -7.22
C GLY A 303 3.03 -16.01 -6.57
N VAL A 304 3.23 -15.57 -5.31
CA VAL A 304 2.24 -14.83 -4.51
C VAL A 304 2.54 -13.32 -4.41
N GLY A 305 3.35 -12.82 -5.31
CA GLY A 305 3.62 -11.40 -5.50
C GLY A 305 5.00 -10.94 -5.05
N THR A 306 5.33 -9.72 -5.44
CA THR A 306 6.62 -9.07 -5.12
C THR A 306 6.43 -7.63 -4.70
N VAL A 307 7.46 -7.05 -4.07
CA VAL A 307 7.68 -5.61 -4.04
C VAL A 307 8.83 -5.31 -4.99
N PHE A 308 8.64 -4.39 -5.90
CA PHE A 308 9.62 -4.05 -6.93
C PHE A 308 10.01 -2.57 -6.94
N LYS A 309 11.12 -2.28 -7.60
CA LYS A 309 11.59 -0.96 -7.98
C LYS A 309 11.92 -0.95 -9.46
N VAL A 310 11.46 0.05 -10.20
CA VAL A 310 11.94 0.38 -11.56
C VAL A 310 12.70 1.69 -11.46
N ASP A 311 13.98 1.70 -11.87
CA ASP A 311 14.79 2.89 -11.84
C ASP A 311 14.45 3.84 -13.02
N ALA A 312 15.02 5.04 -13.02
CA ALA A 312 14.77 6.04 -14.06
C ALA A 312 15.24 5.60 -15.48
N SER A 313 16.05 4.52 -15.57
CA SER A 313 16.53 3.92 -16.84
C SER A 313 15.66 2.73 -17.28
N GLY A 314 14.63 2.36 -16.50
CA GLY A 314 13.74 1.23 -16.79
C GLY A 314 14.24 -0.12 -16.28
N ASN A 315 15.31 -0.17 -15.46
CA ASN A 315 15.77 -1.43 -14.87
C ASN A 315 14.92 -1.78 -13.66
N GLU A 316 14.34 -2.97 -13.68
CA GLU A 316 13.58 -3.52 -12.55
C GLU A 316 14.52 -4.19 -11.55
N THR A 317 14.14 -4.15 -10.27
CA THR A 317 14.77 -4.85 -9.16
C THR A 317 13.70 -5.31 -8.19
N VAL A 318 13.63 -6.61 -7.91
CA VAL A 318 12.78 -7.16 -6.85
C VAL A 318 13.38 -6.81 -5.49
N LEU A 319 12.64 -6.07 -4.70
CA LEU A 319 13.02 -5.69 -3.33
C LEU A 319 12.62 -6.76 -2.32
N HIS A 320 11.51 -7.47 -2.57
CA HIS A 320 11.02 -8.57 -1.74
C HIS A 320 10.16 -9.53 -2.56
N ASN A 321 10.35 -10.83 -2.31
CA ASN A 321 9.51 -11.91 -2.83
C ASN A 321 8.66 -12.47 -1.69
N PHE A 322 7.35 -12.34 -1.78
CA PHE A 322 6.46 -12.92 -0.77
C PHE A 322 6.53 -14.45 -0.77
N ALA A 323 6.48 -15.05 0.41
CA ALA A 323 6.58 -16.51 0.61
C ALA A 323 5.32 -17.12 1.25
N GLY A 324 4.29 -16.31 1.46
CA GLY A 324 3.03 -16.75 2.03
C GLY A 324 2.94 -16.58 3.55
N ASN A 325 3.95 -17.01 4.30
CA ASN A 325 4.01 -16.81 5.74
C ASN A 325 4.37 -15.37 6.16
N ASP A 326 4.90 -14.59 5.26
CA ASP A 326 5.25 -13.17 5.41
C ASP A 326 4.30 -12.22 4.65
N GLY A 327 3.27 -12.77 4.00
CA GLY A 327 2.25 -12.09 3.21
C GLY A 327 2.03 -12.73 1.85
N LYS A 328 0.89 -12.40 1.23
CA LYS A 328 0.49 -12.79 -0.13
C LYS A 328 -0.34 -11.69 -0.76
N TYR A 329 -0.25 -11.58 -2.09
CA TYR A 329 -1.14 -10.75 -2.90
C TYR A 329 -1.17 -9.28 -2.44
N PRO A 330 -0.04 -8.57 -2.51
CA PRO A 330 -0.02 -7.16 -2.18
C PRO A 330 -0.77 -6.36 -3.26
N GLU A 331 -1.92 -5.81 -2.90
CA GLU A 331 -2.79 -5.02 -3.80
C GLU A 331 -2.76 -3.53 -3.48
N ALA A 332 -2.20 -3.16 -2.33
CA ALA A 332 -2.11 -1.78 -1.88
C ALA A 332 -0.85 -1.08 -2.38
N GLY A 333 -0.97 0.23 -2.62
CA GLY A 333 0.18 1.08 -2.91
C GLY A 333 1.12 1.22 -1.73
N LEU A 334 2.38 1.47 -2.04
CA LEU A 334 3.41 1.71 -1.04
C LEU A 334 3.42 3.18 -0.61
N ILE A 335 3.76 3.42 0.65
CA ILE A 335 4.12 4.75 1.15
C ILE A 335 5.57 4.76 1.62
N ARG A 336 6.15 5.97 1.72
CA ARG A 336 7.56 6.15 2.10
C ARG A 336 7.71 7.20 3.17
N ASP A 337 8.49 6.90 4.20
CA ASP A 337 8.84 7.90 5.22
C ASP A 337 9.99 8.82 4.76
N SER A 338 10.29 9.84 5.58
CA SER A 338 11.38 10.79 5.32
C SER A 338 12.78 10.16 5.37
N GLN A 339 12.91 8.98 5.98
CA GLN A 339 14.16 8.22 6.05
C GLN A 339 14.37 7.32 4.83
N GLY A 340 13.32 7.14 4.02
CA GLY A 340 13.34 6.33 2.81
C GLY A 340 12.90 4.89 3.00
N ASN A 341 12.34 4.55 4.15
CA ASN A 341 11.73 3.24 4.35
C ASN A 341 10.38 3.16 3.62
N LEU A 342 10.06 1.99 3.07
CA LEU A 342 8.81 1.70 2.39
C LEU A 342 7.88 0.93 3.34
N TYR A 343 6.59 1.22 3.25
CA TYR A 343 5.54 0.54 4.01
C TYR A 343 4.42 0.14 3.06
N GLY A 344 3.84 -1.03 3.28
CA GLY A 344 2.73 -1.56 2.50
C GLY A 344 1.94 -2.60 3.26
N SER A 345 0.92 -3.15 2.62
CA SER A 345 0.12 -4.26 3.15
C SER A 345 0.06 -5.41 2.16
N ALA A 346 -0.07 -6.62 2.68
CA ALA A 346 -0.37 -7.82 1.92
C ALA A 346 -1.78 -8.31 2.30
N LEU A 347 -2.60 -8.57 1.28
CA LEU A 347 -4.01 -8.91 1.45
C LEU A 347 -4.22 -10.15 2.31
N GLN A 348 -3.35 -11.13 2.18
CA GLN A 348 -3.45 -12.44 2.85
C GLN A 348 -2.07 -12.88 3.35
N GLY A 349 -2.06 -14.04 4.01
CA GLY A 349 -0.84 -14.64 4.56
C GLY A 349 -0.57 -14.17 5.98
N GLY A 350 0.55 -14.62 6.51
CA GLY A 350 0.98 -14.43 7.88
C GLY A 350 1.34 -15.77 8.54
N PRO A 351 1.80 -15.78 9.80
CA PRO A 351 2.13 -16.99 10.52
C PRO A 351 0.94 -17.96 10.61
N ALA A 352 1.20 -19.26 10.47
CA ALA A 352 0.21 -20.35 10.61
C ALA A 352 -0.98 -20.31 9.63
N ASP A 353 -0.73 -19.92 8.36
CA ASP A 353 -1.77 -19.81 7.32
C ASP A 353 -2.98 -18.92 7.70
N ASN A 354 -2.75 -17.96 8.59
CA ASN A 354 -3.76 -17.01 8.97
C ASN A 354 -4.06 -16.12 7.74
N PHE A 355 -5.29 -16.17 7.22
CA PHE A 355 -5.70 -15.43 6.02
C PHE A 355 -5.88 -13.92 6.26
N GLY A 356 -5.52 -13.44 7.45
CA GLY A 356 -5.76 -12.06 7.86
C GLY A 356 -4.95 -11.01 7.11
N GLY A 357 -3.80 -11.39 6.53
CA GLY A 357 -2.89 -10.44 5.89
C GLY A 357 -2.03 -9.67 6.91
N ASN A 358 -1.20 -8.75 6.42
CA ASN A 358 -0.29 -8.01 7.29
C ASN A 358 0.04 -6.60 6.76
N VAL A 359 0.67 -5.81 7.64
CA VAL A 359 1.38 -4.58 7.30
C VAL A 359 2.87 -4.82 7.46
N PHE A 360 3.64 -4.38 6.47
CA PHE A 360 5.08 -4.60 6.39
C PHE A 360 5.88 -3.31 6.20
N LYS A 361 7.19 -3.41 6.45
CA LYS A 361 8.18 -2.38 6.20
C LYS A 361 9.38 -2.96 5.47
N ILE A 362 9.91 -2.24 4.48
CA ILE A 362 11.24 -2.45 3.92
C ILE A 362 12.08 -1.25 4.29
N SER A 363 13.15 -1.46 5.05
CA SER A 363 14.06 -0.37 5.41
C SER A 363 14.77 0.17 4.16
N ARG A 364 15.30 1.39 4.24
CA ARG A 364 16.14 1.96 3.16
C ARG A 364 17.30 1.06 2.76
N GLN A 365 17.78 0.21 3.67
CA GLN A 365 18.85 -0.77 3.45
C GLN A 365 18.35 -2.09 2.83
N GLY A 366 17.04 -2.23 2.59
CA GLY A 366 16.43 -3.43 2.05
C GLY A 366 16.05 -4.49 3.09
N THR A 367 16.11 -4.18 4.39
CA THR A 367 15.69 -5.11 5.44
C THR A 367 14.16 -5.18 5.51
N TRP A 368 13.61 -6.37 5.33
CA TRP A 368 12.19 -6.69 5.49
C TRP A 368 11.79 -6.86 6.95
N SER A 369 10.61 -6.42 7.30
CA SER A 369 9.98 -6.70 8.59
C SER A 369 8.46 -6.63 8.48
N VAL A 370 7.76 -7.56 9.14
CA VAL A 370 6.32 -7.49 9.37
C VAL A 370 6.09 -6.63 10.62
N LEU A 371 5.25 -5.62 10.50
CA LEU A 371 4.91 -4.69 11.58
C LEU A 371 3.71 -5.19 12.38
N TYR A 372 2.72 -5.77 11.69
CA TYR A 372 1.51 -6.31 12.29
C TYR A 372 0.91 -7.41 11.42
N ASN A 373 0.44 -8.50 12.02
CA ASN A 373 -0.33 -9.55 11.37
C ASN A 373 -1.77 -9.49 11.85
N PHE A 374 -2.70 -9.28 10.92
CA PHE A 374 -4.13 -9.33 11.24
C PHE A 374 -4.59 -10.76 11.50
N THR A 375 -5.50 -10.94 12.46
CA THR A 375 -6.04 -12.26 12.80
C THR A 375 -7.26 -12.65 11.96
N GLY A 376 -7.87 -11.69 11.26
CA GLY A 376 -9.18 -11.85 10.61
C GLY A 376 -10.35 -11.78 11.61
N GLY A 377 -10.05 -11.55 12.90
CA GLY A 377 -11.01 -11.41 13.99
C GLY A 377 -11.42 -9.96 14.23
N ALA A 378 -11.45 -9.55 15.50
CA ALA A 378 -11.88 -8.20 15.91
C ALA A 378 -10.93 -7.09 15.42
N ASP A 379 -9.67 -7.39 15.19
CA ASP A 379 -8.62 -6.50 14.67
C ASP A 379 -8.74 -6.24 13.16
N GLY A 380 -9.57 -6.99 12.46
CA GLY A 380 -9.73 -6.91 11.00
C GLY A 380 -8.98 -7.99 10.25
N GLY A 381 -9.14 -7.98 8.93
CA GLY A 381 -8.46 -8.91 8.02
C GLY A 381 -8.53 -8.41 6.57
N ASN A 382 -7.65 -8.93 5.73
CA ASN A 382 -7.55 -8.55 4.33
C ASN A 382 -7.32 -7.05 4.13
N PRO A 383 -6.17 -6.49 4.56
CA PRO A 383 -5.84 -5.09 4.36
C PRO A 383 -5.54 -4.81 2.88
N ALA A 384 -6.57 -4.45 2.10
CA ALA A 384 -6.49 -4.18 0.67
C ALA A 384 -6.26 -2.70 0.36
N GLY A 385 -6.59 -1.80 1.30
CA GLY A 385 -6.44 -0.35 1.13
C GLY A 385 -5.00 0.14 1.30
N GLY A 386 -4.66 1.24 0.61
CA GLY A 386 -3.38 1.92 0.80
C GLY A 386 -3.22 2.46 2.22
N LEU A 387 -1.98 2.51 2.69
CA LEU A 387 -1.65 3.07 3.99
C LEU A 387 -1.51 4.60 3.94
N LEU A 388 -1.76 5.24 5.05
CA LEU A 388 -1.48 6.65 5.31
C LEU A 388 -0.57 6.74 6.55
N MET A 389 0.41 7.65 6.54
CA MET A 389 1.28 7.91 7.69
C MET A 389 1.12 9.33 8.19
N ASP A 390 1.01 9.51 9.49
CA ASP A 390 1.05 10.84 10.11
C ASP A 390 2.48 11.24 10.51
N SER A 391 2.63 12.49 10.98
CA SER A 391 3.94 13.03 11.39
C SER A 391 4.55 12.35 12.63
N ALA A 392 3.77 11.59 13.38
CA ALA A 392 4.22 10.79 14.52
C ALA A 392 4.65 9.37 14.10
N GLY A 393 4.51 9.01 12.82
CA GLY A 393 4.81 7.68 12.29
C GLY A 393 3.69 6.67 12.50
N ASN A 394 2.50 7.09 12.95
CA ASN A 394 1.35 6.19 12.99
C ASN A 394 0.89 5.87 11.57
N LEU A 395 0.59 4.60 11.33
CA LEU A 395 0.01 4.13 10.08
C LEU A 395 -1.51 3.95 10.25
N TYR A 396 -2.25 4.36 9.23
CA TYR A 396 -3.70 4.21 9.16
C TYR A 396 -4.04 3.44 7.89
N GLY A 397 -5.04 2.58 7.95
CA GLY A 397 -5.51 1.82 6.81
C GLY A 397 -6.90 1.24 7.06
N THR A 398 -7.35 0.44 6.09
CA THR A 398 -8.62 -0.27 6.16
C THR A 398 -8.41 -1.77 5.97
N THR A 399 -9.29 -2.58 6.56
CA THR A 399 -9.36 -4.01 6.30
C THR A 399 -10.70 -4.35 5.66
N ALA A 400 -10.71 -5.20 4.65
CA ALA A 400 -11.91 -5.58 3.92
C ALA A 400 -12.84 -6.50 4.72
N SER A 401 -12.30 -7.21 5.71
CA SER A 401 -13.03 -8.17 6.55
C SER A 401 -12.64 -8.04 8.01
N GLY A 402 -13.25 -8.87 8.87
CA GLY A 402 -13.02 -8.79 10.31
C GLY A 402 -13.72 -7.59 10.95
N GLY A 403 -13.28 -7.20 12.15
CA GLY A 403 -14.02 -6.28 13.01
C GLY A 403 -15.17 -6.97 13.73
N VAL A 404 -15.89 -6.24 14.58
CA VAL A 404 -16.97 -6.79 15.43
C VAL A 404 -18.06 -7.50 14.62
N SER A 405 -18.38 -7.01 13.42
CA SER A 405 -19.42 -7.55 12.54
C SER A 405 -18.88 -8.32 11.32
N GLY A 406 -17.58 -8.53 11.23
CA GLY A 406 -16.95 -9.20 10.07
C GLY A 406 -16.99 -8.40 8.77
N ARG A 407 -17.24 -7.08 8.84
CA ARG A 407 -17.52 -6.21 7.69
C ARG A 407 -16.38 -5.25 7.34
N GLY A 408 -15.22 -5.43 7.99
CA GLY A 408 -14.05 -4.59 7.82
C GLY A 408 -13.88 -3.54 8.89
N THR A 409 -12.71 -2.94 8.93
CA THR A 409 -12.33 -1.94 9.95
C THR A 409 -11.58 -0.76 9.33
N VAL A 410 -11.53 0.34 10.06
CA VAL A 410 -10.50 1.37 9.96
C VAL A 410 -9.56 1.18 11.13
N PHE A 411 -8.27 1.01 10.89
CA PHE A 411 -7.27 0.74 11.93
C PHE A 411 -6.20 1.81 12.01
N LYS A 412 -5.52 1.85 13.15
CA LYS A 412 -4.28 2.59 13.40
C LYS A 412 -3.22 1.65 13.95
N LEU A 413 -2.00 1.74 13.43
CA LEU A 413 -0.80 1.13 14.00
C LEU A 413 0.10 2.24 14.55
N ALA A 414 0.36 2.22 15.85
CA ALA A 414 1.28 3.14 16.52
C ALA A 414 2.64 2.46 16.73
N PRO A 415 3.80 3.14 16.40
CA PRO A 415 5.13 2.60 16.59
C PRO A 415 5.54 2.46 18.05
#